data_f1b6ca0b67afdff4fb2839f6991c6983
#
_entry.id   f1b6ca0b67afdff4fb2839f6991c6983
#
_cell.length_a   1.000
_cell.length_b   1.000
_cell.length_c   1.000
_cell.angle_alpha   90.00
_cell.angle_beta   90.00
_cell.angle_gamma   90.00
#
_symmetry.space_group_name_H-M   'P 1'
#
loop_
_entity.id
_entity.type
_entity.pdbx_description
1 polymer ?
#
loop_
_entity_poly.entity_id
_entity_poly.type
_entity_poly.pdbx_seq_one_letter_code
_entity_poly.pdbx_strand_id
1 'polypeptide(L)'
;QMCIRDSLKKAQVRNLIVGAGMTDPKGDRSKRPSDQADPDLFMHVTRRTDKGLYVKGAKAHMTGGLNSHWICVMPTMNMLESDKDYAVIGMIPATAPGLTYIYGRQSCDTRALEVGDIDKGNAQYGGQETLVIFDDVFIPWAHVLMDGEYEFAQELVSRFTAYHRASYVCKTGLGDVMIGAASSVAEMNGAETASHVRDKLVEMTHLNETIYSSGIASSYEAKQHESGAFINDPILANICKHNVTRFPYEISRLAQDLAGGLMVTLPSQADFEHETIGPKLDKYLQGKSSVSTEDRTRMLRLIENMTLGRNAVGYLTESMHGAGSPQAQRIQLLRETDFGKKQSLARRLAGIIATDHDTQ
;
A
#
# COMPACT_ATOMS: atom_id res chain seq x y z
N GLN A 1 -18.19 -17.17 -16.61
CA GLN A 1 -18.94 -16.30 -15.70
C GLN A 1 -19.49 -17.04 -14.46
N MET A 2 -20.01 -18.30 -14.58
CA MET A 2 -20.48 -19.05 -13.42
C MET A 2 -19.37 -19.36 -12.40
N CYS A 3 -18.19 -19.78 -12.85
CA CYS A 3 -17.05 -20.09 -11.97
C CYS A 3 -16.57 -18.91 -11.14
N ILE A 4 -16.55 -17.69 -11.69
CA ILE A 4 -16.16 -16.47 -10.98
C ILE A 4 -17.15 -16.14 -9.85
N ARG A 5 -18.46 -16.19 -10.14
CA ARG A 5 -19.52 -15.95 -9.14
C ARG A 5 -19.48 -16.97 -8.00
N ASP A 6 -19.24 -18.24 -8.32
CA ASP A 6 -19.14 -19.29 -7.33
C ASP A 6 -17.89 -19.15 -6.45
N SER A 7 -16.77 -18.74 -7.04
CA SER A 7 -15.54 -18.46 -6.30
C SER A 7 -15.72 -17.26 -5.35
N LEU A 8 -16.37 -16.19 -5.82
CA LEU A 8 -16.70 -15.02 -4.98
C LEU A 8 -17.62 -15.39 -3.82
N LYS A 9 -18.70 -16.14 -4.10
CA LYS A 9 -19.62 -16.62 -3.06
C LYS A 9 -18.90 -17.49 -2.03
N LYS A 10 -18.05 -18.42 -2.47
CA LYS A 10 -17.24 -19.25 -1.57
C LYS A 10 -16.32 -18.40 -0.70
N ALA A 11 -15.63 -17.41 -1.29
CA ALA A 11 -14.74 -16.52 -0.56
C ALA A 11 -15.52 -15.73 0.51
N GLN A 12 -16.67 -15.17 0.17
CA GLN A 12 -17.52 -14.42 1.09
C GLN A 12 -18.07 -15.29 2.22
N VAL A 13 -18.69 -16.42 1.88
CA VAL A 13 -19.32 -17.33 2.88
C VAL A 13 -18.29 -17.92 3.84
N ARG A 14 -17.07 -18.22 3.35
CA ARG A 14 -15.99 -18.83 4.14
C ARG A 14 -15.02 -17.81 4.73
N ASN A 15 -15.26 -16.52 4.52
CA ASN A 15 -14.37 -15.43 4.92
C ASN A 15 -12.90 -15.67 4.48
N LEU A 16 -12.72 -16.04 3.20
CA LEU A 16 -11.40 -16.33 2.66
C LEU A 16 -10.67 -15.04 2.31
N ILE A 17 -9.40 -14.97 2.68
CA ILE A 17 -8.50 -13.88 2.30
C ILE A 17 -7.87 -14.21 0.95
N VAL A 18 -7.92 -13.25 0.01
CA VAL A 18 -7.31 -13.35 -1.30
C VAL A 18 -6.19 -12.31 -1.41
N GLY A 19 -4.96 -12.77 -1.55
CA GLY A 19 -3.81 -11.91 -1.82
C GLY A 19 -3.75 -11.54 -3.30
N ALA A 20 -3.29 -10.31 -3.61
CA ALA A 20 -3.15 -9.83 -4.97
C ALA A 20 -1.68 -9.92 -5.43
N GLY A 21 -1.38 -10.91 -6.27
CA GLY A 21 -0.09 -11.10 -6.92
C GLY A 21 -0.03 -10.32 -8.24
N MET A 22 0.24 -9.02 -8.17
CA MET A 22 0.20 -8.14 -9.35
C MET A 22 1.58 -7.81 -9.89
N THR A 23 2.43 -7.22 -9.04
CA THR A 23 3.69 -6.62 -9.49
C THR A 23 4.74 -7.69 -9.78
N ASP A 24 5.25 -7.69 -11.00
CA ASP A 24 6.40 -8.51 -11.37
C ASP A 24 7.71 -7.86 -10.90
N PRO A 25 8.83 -8.62 -10.72
CA PRO A 25 10.14 -8.08 -10.31
C PRO A 25 10.72 -7.02 -11.25
N LYS A 26 10.19 -6.88 -12.46
CA LYS A 26 10.49 -5.87 -13.50
C LYS A 26 11.73 -6.14 -14.37
N GLY A 27 12.72 -6.89 -13.94
CA GLY A 27 13.92 -7.14 -14.73
C GLY A 27 14.55 -5.88 -15.32
N ASP A 28 14.92 -5.92 -16.59
CA ASP A 28 15.36 -4.76 -17.38
C ASP A 28 14.14 -3.91 -17.78
N ARG A 29 14.02 -2.72 -17.19
CA ARG A 29 12.86 -1.83 -17.39
C ARG A 29 12.79 -1.18 -18.76
N SER A 30 13.83 -1.28 -19.56
CA SER A 30 13.82 -0.82 -20.96
C SER A 30 13.16 -1.83 -21.91
N LYS A 31 12.92 -3.05 -21.42
CA LYS A 31 12.39 -4.18 -22.18
C LYS A 31 10.99 -4.57 -21.74
N ARG A 32 10.27 -5.16 -22.70
CA ARG A 32 8.97 -5.78 -22.46
C ARG A 32 9.12 -7.15 -21.76
N PRO A 33 8.04 -7.70 -21.19
CA PRO A 33 8.08 -9.05 -20.61
C PRO A 33 8.64 -10.11 -21.55
N SER A 34 8.19 -10.12 -22.79
CA SER A 34 8.65 -11.09 -23.82
C SER A 34 10.09 -10.87 -24.31
N ASP A 35 10.68 -9.69 -24.07
CA ASP A 35 12.04 -9.34 -24.53
C ASP A 35 13.08 -9.47 -23.42
N GLN A 36 12.72 -9.92 -22.23
CA GLN A 36 13.65 -10.11 -21.12
C GLN A 36 14.67 -11.21 -21.47
N ALA A 37 15.90 -11.08 -20.93
CA ALA A 37 16.94 -12.10 -21.14
C ALA A 37 16.58 -13.46 -20.55
N ASP A 38 15.81 -13.45 -19.44
CA ASP A 38 15.23 -14.62 -18.82
C ASP A 38 13.70 -14.47 -18.86
N PRO A 39 12.99 -15.36 -19.56
CA PRO A 39 11.54 -15.29 -19.68
C PRO A 39 10.82 -15.47 -18.33
N ASP A 40 11.43 -16.12 -17.36
CA ASP A 40 10.85 -16.40 -16.04
C ASP A 40 10.89 -15.18 -15.11
N LEU A 41 11.49 -14.04 -15.50
CA LEU A 41 11.49 -12.81 -14.70
C LEU A 41 10.06 -12.23 -14.51
N PHE A 42 9.20 -12.40 -15.50
CA PHE A 42 7.78 -12.07 -15.41
C PHE A 42 6.96 -13.37 -15.36
N MET A 43 5.90 -13.36 -14.59
CA MET A 43 5.03 -14.52 -14.54
C MET A 43 4.35 -14.74 -15.90
N HIS A 44 4.47 -15.94 -16.43
CA HIS A 44 3.91 -16.33 -17.73
C HIS A 44 3.44 -17.78 -17.76
N VAL A 45 2.64 -18.10 -18.78
CA VAL A 45 2.18 -19.47 -19.05
C VAL A 45 3.28 -20.23 -19.80
N THR A 46 3.74 -21.32 -19.21
CA THR A 46 4.75 -22.20 -19.82
C THR A 46 4.15 -23.36 -20.60
N ARG A 47 2.97 -23.81 -20.17
CA ARG A 47 2.31 -24.98 -20.77
C ARG A 47 0.80 -24.92 -20.56
N ARG A 48 0.04 -25.33 -21.58
CA ARG A 48 -1.40 -25.50 -21.56
C ARG A 48 -1.74 -26.98 -21.75
N THR A 49 -2.72 -27.50 -20.98
CA THR A 49 -3.19 -28.87 -21.03
C THR A 49 -4.73 -28.92 -21.10
N ASP A 50 -5.29 -30.07 -21.29
CA ASP A 50 -6.76 -30.31 -21.22
C ASP A 50 -7.37 -29.93 -19.85
N LYS A 51 -6.57 -29.95 -18.77
CA LYS A 51 -7.03 -29.72 -17.37
C LYS A 51 -6.78 -28.30 -16.86
N GLY A 52 -5.90 -27.55 -17.49
CA GLY A 52 -5.49 -26.22 -17.03
C GLY A 52 -4.15 -25.80 -17.62
N LEU A 53 -3.58 -24.78 -17.05
CA LEU A 53 -2.28 -24.22 -17.46
C LEU A 53 -1.25 -24.26 -16.32
N TYR A 54 0.00 -24.15 -16.69
CA TYR A 54 1.13 -24.07 -15.77
C TYR A 54 1.82 -22.71 -15.94
N VAL A 55 2.21 -22.12 -14.82
CA VAL A 55 2.90 -20.81 -14.80
C VAL A 55 4.24 -20.88 -14.11
N LYS A 56 5.18 -20.07 -14.62
CA LYS A 56 6.47 -19.76 -13.99
C LYS A 56 6.66 -18.27 -13.86
N GLY A 57 7.57 -17.87 -12.98
CA GLY A 57 7.96 -16.48 -12.77
C GLY A 57 7.85 -16.05 -11.32
N ALA A 58 7.71 -14.75 -11.09
CA ALA A 58 7.59 -14.24 -9.73
C ALA A 58 6.65 -13.02 -9.65
N LYS A 59 6.07 -12.82 -8.46
CA LYS A 59 5.33 -11.61 -8.09
C LYS A 59 5.96 -11.00 -6.85
N ALA A 60 6.31 -9.73 -6.93
CA ALA A 60 6.98 -8.99 -5.86
C ALA A 60 5.99 -8.11 -5.08
N HIS A 61 6.41 -7.74 -3.86
CA HIS A 61 5.68 -6.80 -3.00
C HIS A 61 4.23 -7.25 -2.69
N MET A 62 4.04 -8.54 -2.48
CA MET A 62 2.71 -9.07 -2.18
C MET A 62 2.41 -8.92 -0.68
N THR A 63 1.65 -7.88 -0.35
CA THR A 63 1.20 -7.59 1.01
C THR A 63 0.29 -8.72 1.51
N GLY A 64 0.57 -9.23 2.71
CA GLY A 64 -0.24 -10.28 3.34
C GLY A 64 -0.23 -11.64 2.63
N GLY A 65 0.73 -11.88 1.73
CA GLY A 65 0.83 -13.11 0.96
C GLY A 65 0.86 -14.37 1.82
N LEU A 66 1.57 -14.32 2.95
CA LEU A 66 1.65 -15.45 3.90
C LEU A 66 0.35 -15.70 4.66
N ASN A 67 -0.53 -14.71 4.75
CA ASN A 67 -1.81 -14.79 5.48
C ASN A 67 -3.01 -15.00 4.53
N SER A 68 -2.75 -15.23 3.25
CA SER A 68 -3.79 -15.45 2.25
C SER A 68 -4.17 -16.91 2.13
N HIS A 69 -5.43 -17.17 1.84
CA HIS A 69 -5.94 -18.52 1.47
C HIS A 69 -5.75 -18.77 -0.01
N TRP A 70 -5.88 -17.71 -0.81
CA TRP A 70 -5.75 -17.72 -2.26
C TRP A 70 -4.93 -16.56 -2.74
N ILE A 71 -4.27 -16.71 -3.88
CA ILE A 71 -3.57 -15.67 -4.60
C ILE A 71 -4.29 -15.43 -5.92
N CYS A 72 -4.70 -14.18 -6.18
CA CYS A 72 -5.12 -13.74 -7.50
C CYS A 72 -3.92 -13.14 -8.22
N VAL A 73 -3.44 -13.79 -9.27
CA VAL A 73 -2.35 -13.28 -10.10
C VAL A 73 -2.92 -12.55 -11.31
N MET A 74 -2.29 -11.45 -11.72
CA MET A 74 -2.72 -10.65 -12.85
C MET A 74 -1.57 -9.80 -13.43
N PRO A 75 -1.63 -9.39 -14.72
CA PRO A 75 -0.67 -8.47 -15.30
C PRO A 75 -0.80 -7.06 -14.74
N THR A 76 0.27 -6.26 -14.79
CA THR A 76 0.31 -4.89 -14.28
C THR A 76 0.61 -3.82 -15.33
N MET A 77 0.67 -4.19 -16.60
CA MET A 77 0.99 -3.28 -17.69
C MET A 77 0.19 -3.58 -18.94
N ASN A 78 0.18 -2.62 -19.84
CA ASN A 78 -0.26 -2.84 -21.23
C ASN A 78 0.60 -3.91 -21.89
N MET A 79 -0.03 -4.87 -22.59
CA MET A 79 0.63 -5.96 -23.28
C MET A 79 0.41 -5.88 -24.79
N LEU A 80 1.35 -6.44 -25.54
CA LEU A 80 1.27 -6.63 -26.99
C LEU A 80 1.07 -8.12 -27.30
N GLU A 81 0.84 -8.44 -28.56
CA GLU A 81 0.69 -9.83 -29.02
C GLU A 81 1.92 -10.70 -28.65
N SER A 82 3.13 -10.11 -28.71
CA SER A 82 4.36 -10.79 -28.27
C SER A 82 4.37 -11.17 -26.79
N ASP A 83 3.58 -10.49 -25.96
CA ASP A 83 3.47 -10.74 -24.51
C ASP A 83 2.28 -11.65 -24.18
N LYS A 84 1.69 -12.34 -25.15
CA LYS A 84 0.46 -13.12 -24.99
C LYS A 84 0.52 -14.13 -23.83
N ASP A 85 1.64 -14.82 -23.68
CA ASP A 85 1.82 -15.81 -22.59
C ASP A 85 1.97 -15.16 -21.22
N TYR A 86 2.23 -13.86 -21.13
CA TYR A 86 2.28 -13.07 -19.89
C TYR A 86 0.92 -12.46 -19.51
N ALA A 87 -0.04 -12.48 -20.45
CA ALA A 87 -1.41 -12.02 -20.20
C ALA A 87 -2.25 -13.11 -19.54
N VAL A 88 -2.00 -13.35 -18.27
CA VAL A 88 -2.67 -14.40 -17.48
C VAL A 88 -3.28 -13.85 -16.20
N ILE A 89 -4.54 -14.25 -15.93
CA ILE A 89 -5.20 -14.03 -14.65
C ILE A 89 -5.64 -15.38 -14.12
N GLY A 90 -5.26 -15.69 -12.90
CA GLY A 90 -5.63 -16.96 -12.26
C GLY A 90 -5.77 -16.84 -10.75
N MET A 91 -6.60 -17.74 -10.22
CA MET A 91 -6.77 -17.94 -8.79
C MET A 91 -6.01 -19.17 -8.36
N ILE A 92 -5.04 -19.02 -7.46
CA ILE A 92 -4.12 -20.07 -7.01
C ILE A 92 -4.28 -20.25 -5.51
N PRO A 93 -4.49 -21.49 -4.99
CA PRO A 93 -4.41 -21.73 -3.55
C PRO A 93 -3.02 -21.31 -3.02
N ALA A 94 -2.97 -20.59 -1.89
CA ALA A 94 -1.70 -20.14 -1.32
C ALA A 94 -0.76 -21.28 -0.89
N THR A 95 -1.28 -22.51 -0.84
CA THR A 95 -0.52 -23.74 -0.55
C THR A 95 -0.27 -24.60 -1.78
N ALA A 96 -0.48 -24.07 -3.01
CA ALA A 96 -0.28 -24.83 -4.23
C ALA A 96 1.18 -25.30 -4.35
N PRO A 97 1.41 -26.55 -4.82
CA PRO A 97 2.76 -27.01 -5.13
C PRO A 97 3.46 -26.07 -6.12
N GLY A 98 4.77 -25.88 -5.94
CA GLY A 98 5.57 -24.99 -6.78
C GLY A 98 5.61 -23.54 -6.31
N LEU A 99 4.90 -23.15 -5.25
CA LEU A 99 5.00 -21.81 -4.64
C LEU A 99 6.14 -21.76 -3.63
N THR A 100 6.97 -20.72 -3.77
CA THR A 100 7.98 -20.37 -2.77
C THR A 100 7.76 -18.93 -2.32
N TYR A 101 7.70 -18.71 -1.01
CA TYR A 101 7.52 -17.40 -0.40
C TYR A 101 8.84 -16.93 0.21
N ILE A 102 9.30 -15.75 -0.22
CA ILE A 102 10.43 -15.08 0.41
C ILE A 102 9.88 -13.91 1.20
N TYR A 103 9.98 -14.01 2.52
CA TYR A 103 9.51 -12.98 3.43
C TYR A 103 10.45 -11.78 3.45
N GLY A 104 9.91 -10.58 3.23
CA GLY A 104 10.65 -9.33 3.28
C GLY A 104 11.01 -8.97 4.72
N ARG A 105 12.30 -8.86 5.00
CA ARG A 105 12.83 -8.48 6.31
C ARG A 105 13.68 -7.21 6.17
N GLN A 106 13.37 -6.21 7.00
CA GLN A 106 14.20 -5.03 7.11
C GLN A 106 15.41 -5.33 8.00
N SER A 107 16.59 -4.93 7.56
CA SER A 107 17.85 -5.21 8.28
C SER A 107 17.93 -4.52 9.65
N CYS A 108 17.20 -3.41 9.83
CA CYS A 108 17.15 -2.67 11.08
C CYS A 108 16.14 -3.22 12.12
N ASP A 109 15.32 -4.22 11.75
CA ASP A 109 14.32 -4.79 12.65
C ASP A 109 14.92 -5.87 13.54
N THR A 110 15.33 -5.49 14.73
CA THR A 110 15.88 -6.38 15.76
C THR A 110 14.88 -6.72 16.86
N ARG A 111 13.68 -6.15 16.85
CA ARG A 111 12.67 -6.31 17.93
C ARG A 111 12.30 -7.75 18.19
N ALA A 112 12.28 -8.60 17.18
CA ALA A 112 12.02 -10.02 17.33
C ALA A 112 13.11 -10.77 18.15
N LEU A 113 14.26 -10.15 18.37
CA LEU A 113 15.36 -10.66 19.18
C LEU A 113 15.30 -10.17 20.65
N GLU A 114 14.47 -9.17 20.92
CA GLU A 114 14.26 -8.65 22.26
C GLU A 114 13.17 -9.45 22.99
N VAL A 115 13.41 -9.74 24.26
CA VAL A 115 12.44 -10.40 25.15
C VAL A 115 11.84 -9.34 26.04
N GLY A 116 10.50 -9.27 26.12
CA GLY A 116 9.81 -8.34 27.00
C GLY A 116 8.59 -7.68 26.36
N ASP A 117 8.02 -6.72 27.08
CA ASP A 117 6.72 -6.10 26.76
C ASP A 117 6.81 -4.69 26.18
N ILE A 118 8.00 -4.09 26.11
CA ILE A 118 8.15 -2.68 25.71
C ILE A 118 7.66 -2.39 24.28
N ASP A 119 7.81 -3.38 23.38
CA ASP A 119 7.34 -3.33 22.00
C ASP A 119 6.12 -4.21 21.72
N LYS A 120 5.38 -4.63 22.74
CA LYS A 120 4.31 -5.63 22.63
C LYS A 120 3.31 -5.34 21.49
N GLY A 121 2.82 -4.12 21.38
CA GLY A 121 1.94 -3.70 20.30
C GLY A 121 2.65 -3.63 18.94
N ASN A 122 3.88 -3.13 18.93
CA ASN A 122 4.70 -2.96 17.74
C ASN A 122 5.16 -4.28 17.12
N ALA A 123 5.54 -5.24 17.96
CA ALA A 123 6.08 -6.51 17.50
C ALA A 123 5.00 -7.43 16.89
N GLN A 124 3.76 -7.35 17.40
CA GLN A 124 2.66 -8.20 16.97
C GLN A 124 2.03 -7.77 15.64
N TYR A 125 1.96 -6.46 15.36
CA TYR A 125 1.19 -5.90 14.26
C TYR A 125 2.09 -5.25 13.21
N GLY A 126 2.94 -6.03 12.58
CA GLY A 126 3.79 -5.55 11.46
C GLY A 126 3.21 -5.93 10.11
N GLY A 127 3.46 -5.10 9.10
CA GLY A 127 3.17 -5.43 7.70
C GLY A 127 3.98 -6.63 7.23
N GLN A 128 3.42 -7.42 6.31
CA GLN A 128 4.08 -8.57 5.71
C GLN A 128 4.14 -8.37 4.20
N GLU A 129 5.36 -8.27 3.69
CA GLU A 129 5.61 -8.17 2.26
C GLU A 129 6.37 -9.41 1.80
N THR A 130 5.92 -10.00 0.70
CA THR A 130 6.54 -11.22 0.17
C THR A 130 6.89 -11.08 -1.31
N LEU A 131 8.00 -11.66 -1.69
CA LEU A 131 8.26 -12.10 -3.06
C LEU A 131 7.74 -13.54 -3.18
N VAL A 132 6.88 -13.80 -4.15
CA VAL A 132 6.33 -15.13 -4.41
C VAL A 132 6.87 -15.63 -5.73
N ILE A 133 7.51 -16.78 -5.71
CA ILE A 133 8.06 -17.46 -6.87
C ILE A 133 7.12 -18.59 -7.25
N PHE A 134 6.83 -18.70 -8.53
CA PHE A 134 6.01 -19.72 -9.15
C PHE A 134 6.92 -20.62 -9.99
N ASP A 135 7.08 -21.88 -9.60
CA ASP A 135 7.84 -22.86 -10.34
C ASP A 135 6.93 -23.99 -10.78
N ASP A 136 6.52 -23.91 -12.04
CA ASP A 136 5.59 -24.87 -12.70
C ASP A 136 4.27 -25.06 -11.93
N VAL A 137 3.67 -23.95 -11.46
CA VAL A 137 2.45 -23.95 -10.66
C VAL A 137 1.24 -24.21 -11.55
N PHE A 138 0.45 -25.23 -11.21
CA PHE A 138 -0.75 -25.62 -11.96
C PHE A 138 -1.96 -24.76 -11.59
N ILE A 139 -2.68 -24.24 -12.60
CA ILE A 139 -3.95 -23.52 -12.46
C ILE A 139 -5.02 -24.26 -13.28
N PRO A 140 -6.01 -24.90 -12.66
CA PRO A 140 -7.10 -25.56 -13.37
C PRO A 140 -7.94 -24.54 -14.15
N TRP A 141 -8.51 -24.92 -15.30
CA TRP A 141 -9.33 -24.04 -16.12
C TRP A 141 -10.47 -23.35 -15.37
N ALA A 142 -11.04 -23.98 -14.36
CA ALA A 142 -12.07 -23.38 -13.51
C ALA A 142 -11.57 -22.14 -12.72
N HIS A 143 -10.26 -21.99 -12.56
CA HIS A 143 -9.63 -20.89 -11.85
C HIS A 143 -8.87 -19.93 -12.77
N VAL A 144 -8.88 -20.14 -14.08
CA VAL A 144 -8.30 -19.24 -15.07
C VAL A 144 -9.34 -18.21 -15.48
N LEU A 145 -8.99 -16.94 -15.40
CA LEU A 145 -9.87 -15.80 -15.73
C LEU A 145 -9.44 -15.07 -17.00
N MET A 146 -8.16 -15.20 -17.37
CA MET A 146 -7.58 -14.71 -18.63
C MET A 146 -6.45 -15.65 -19.04
N ASP A 147 -6.38 -15.98 -20.32
CA ASP A 147 -5.31 -16.79 -20.93
C ASP A 147 -4.94 -16.26 -22.31
N GLY A 148 -4.19 -15.18 -22.35
CA GLY A 148 -3.65 -14.63 -23.59
C GLY A 148 -4.48 -13.53 -24.24
N GLU A 149 -5.59 -13.08 -23.63
CA GLU A 149 -6.37 -11.92 -24.11
C GLU A 149 -5.64 -10.61 -23.76
N TYR A 150 -4.46 -10.42 -24.34
CA TYR A 150 -3.51 -9.35 -24.03
C TYR A 150 -4.09 -7.94 -24.26
N GLU A 151 -5.02 -7.79 -25.20
CA GLU A 151 -5.68 -6.54 -25.54
C GLU A 151 -6.50 -5.96 -24.36
N PHE A 152 -6.97 -6.80 -23.44
CA PHE A 152 -7.70 -6.37 -22.26
C PHE A 152 -6.82 -6.05 -21.05
N ALA A 153 -5.50 -6.30 -21.14
CA ALA A 153 -4.59 -6.10 -19.99
C ALA A 153 -4.58 -4.64 -19.51
N GLN A 154 -4.60 -3.67 -20.43
CA GLN A 154 -4.62 -2.25 -20.06
C GLN A 154 -5.94 -1.85 -19.37
N GLU A 155 -7.07 -2.30 -19.89
CA GLU A 155 -8.38 -2.00 -19.30
C GLU A 155 -8.52 -2.60 -17.91
N LEU A 156 -8.12 -3.85 -17.76
CA LEU A 156 -8.05 -4.51 -16.46
C LEU A 156 -7.26 -3.70 -15.44
N VAL A 157 -6.03 -3.29 -15.80
CA VAL A 157 -5.17 -2.48 -14.92
C VAL A 157 -5.84 -1.16 -14.57
N SER A 158 -6.45 -0.48 -15.53
CA SER A 158 -7.12 0.80 -15.29
C SER A 158 -8.31 0.67 -14.33
N ARG A 159 -9.17 -0.32 -14.54
CA ARG A 159 -10.33 -0.58 -13.67
C ARG A 159 -9.91 -1.05 -12.28
N PHE A 160 -9.00 -2.00 -12.20
CA PHE A 160 -8.48 -2.48 -10.92
C PHE A 160 -7.82 -1.36 -10.12
N THR A 161 -7.00 -0.52 -10.78
CA THR A 161 -6.28 0.55 -10.07
C THR A 161 -7.21 1.65 -9.55
N ALA A 162 -8.38 1.88 -10.13
CA ALA A 162 -9.36 2.81 -9.56
C ALA A 162 -9.80 2.38 -8.16
N TYR A 163 -10.16 1.10 -7.98
CA TYR A 163 -10.48 0.55 -6.65
C TYR A 163 -9.27 0.53 -5.73
N HIS A 164 -8.16 0.01 -6.21
CA HIS A 164 -6.97 -0.17 -5.39
C HIS A 164 -6.37 1.18 -4.95
N ARG A 165 -6.43 2.23 -5.78
CA ARG A 165 -5.96 3.56 -5.41
C ARG A 165 -6.89 4.25 -4.43
N ALA A 166 -8.21 4.11 -4.57
CA ALA A 166 -9.17 4.61 -3.61
C ALA A 166 -9.02 3.93 -2.24
N SER A 167 -8.72 2.62 -2.22
CA SER A 167 -8.56 1.85 -0.97
C SER A 167 -7.35 2.29 -0.13
N TYR A 168 -6.41 3.05 -0.69
CA TYR A 168 -5.30 3.63 0.07
C TYR A 168 -5.74 4.65 1.14
N VAL A 169 -7.00 5.02 1.16
CA VAL A 169 -7.63 5.71 2.30
C VAL A 169 -7.39 4.98 3.62
N CYS A 170 -7.16 3.66 3.60
CA CYS A 170 -6.82 2.88 4.80
C CYS A 170 -5.55 3.38 5.53
N LYS A 171 -4.67 4.12 4.84
CA LYS A 171 -3.47 4.70 5.46
C LYS A 171 -3.81 5.80 6.48
N THR A 172 -5.01 6.36 6.42
CA THR A 172 -5.48 7.33 7.43
C THR A 172 -5.59 6.72 8.82
N GLY A 173 -5.95 5.43 8.93
CA GLY A 173 -5.93 4.73 10.21
C GLY A 173 -4.53 4.65 10.84
N LEU A 174 -3.48 4.48 10.03
CA LEU A 174 -2.09 4.57 10.50
C LEU A 174 -1.71 6.01 10.83
N GLY A 175 -2.21 6.98 10.06
CA GLY A 175 -2.06 8.41 10.33
C GLY A 175 -2.66 8.79 11.67
N ASP A 176 -3.86 8.30 12.01
CA ASP A 176 -4.52 8.54 13.30
C ASP A 176 -3.70 8.00 14.47
N VAL A 177 -3.14 6.78 14.33
CA VAL A 177 -2.22 6.23 15.34
C VAL A 177 -0.99 7.11 15.50
N MET A 178 -0.41 7.61 14.41
CA MET A 178 0.76 8.50 14.44
C MET A 178 0.45 9.84 15.12
N ILE A 179 -0.69 10.45 14.79
CA ILE A 179 -1.15 11.70 15.40
C ILE A 179 -1.41 11.49 16.90
N GLY A 180 -2.08 10.40 17.25
CA GLY A 180 -2.33 10.01 18.63
C GLY A 180 -1.03 9.82 19.43
N ALA A 181 -0.05 9.11 18.85
CA ALA A 181 1.24 8.89 19.48
C ALA A 181 2.02 10.21 19.68
N ALA A 182 2.07 11.06 18.66
CA ALA A 182 2.74 12.36 18.73
C ALA A 182 2.07 13.30 19.77
N SER A 183 0.74 13.32 19.82
CA SER A 183 -0.03 14.07 20.81
C SER A 183 0.23 13.57 22.24
N SER A 184 0.26 12.24 22.41
CA SER A 184 0.55 11.62 23.71
C SER A 184 1.97 11.93 24.20
N VAL A 185 2.97 11.86 23.32
CA VAL A 185 4.35 12.25 23.68
C VAL A 185 4.42 13.71 24.06
N ALA A 186 3.73 14.60 23.35
CA ALA A 186 3.68 16.03 23.69
C ALA A 186 3.08 16.24 25.09
N GLU A 187 2.00 15.53 25.43
CA GLU A 187 1.39 15.55 26.77
C GLU A 187 2.36 15.01 27.84
N MET A 188 2.96 13.84 27.59
CA MET A 188 3.92 13.20 28.51
C MET A 188 5.15 14.07 28.77
N ASN A 189 5.50 14.94 27.82
CA ASN A 189 6.60 15.91 27.95
C ASN A 189 6.15 17.25 28.55
N GLY A 190 4.87 17.50 28.80
CA GLY A 190 4.33 18.77 29.26
C GLY A 190 4.38 19.89 28.21
N ALA A 191 4.40 19.53 26.93
CA ALA A 191 4.53 20.47 25.81
C ALA A 191 3.22 20.68 25.03
N GLU A 192 2.12 20.07 25.44
CA GLU A 192 0.83 20.03 24.73
C GLU A 192 0.17 21.40 24.52
N THR A 193 0.57 22.40 25.34
CA THR A 193 0.03 23.76 25.23
C THR A 193 0.88 24.68 24.36
N ALA A 194 2.09 24.27 23.98
CA ALA A 194 2.98 25.08 23.16
C ALA A 194 2.41 25.26 21.75
N SER A 195 2.42 26.50 21.22
CA SER A 195 1.82 26.83 19.92
C SER A 195 2.40 26.01 18.78
N HIS A 196 3.73 25.90 18.72
CA HIS A 196 4.43 25.12 17.68
C HIS A 196 4.12 23.61 17.72
N VAL A 197 3.74 23.05 18.88
CA VAL A 197 3.27 21.67 19.02
C VAL A 197 1.88 21.53 18.43
N ARG A 198 0.98 22.45 18.81
CA ARG A 198 -0.40 22.47 18.29
C ARG A 198 -0.44 22.67 16.77
N ASP A 199 0.38 23.58 16.24
CA ASP A 199 0.48 23.81 14.80
C ASP A 199 0.88 22.54 14.03
N LYS A 200 1.83 21.77 14.55
CA LYS A 200 2.25 20.50 13.95
C LYS A 200 1.15 19.45 14.01
N LEU A 201 0.43 19.32 15.12
CA LEU A 201 -0.69 18.37 15.25
C LEU A 201 -1.85 18.76 14.31
N VAL A 202 -2.12 20.05 14.14
CA VAL A 202 -3.11 20.55 13.18
C VAL A 202 -2.70 20.21 11.75
N GLU A 203 -1.43 20.41 11.39
CA GLU A 203 -0.93 20.05 10.05
C GLU A 203 -0.99 18.55 9.80
N MET A 204 -0.59 17.71 10.76
CA MET A 204 -0.71 16.26 10.65
C MET A 204 -2.18 15.84 10.41
N THR A 205 -3.11 16.43 11.16
CA THR A 205 -4.55 16.19 10.99
C THR A 205 -5.03 16.63 9.62
N HIS A 206 -4.66 17.83 9.18
CA HIS A 206 -5.02 18.36 7.86
C HIS A 206 -4.59 17.41 6.73
N LEU A 207 -3.35 16.93 6.76
CA LEU A 207 -2.81 16.01 5.77
C LEU A 207 -3.55 14.67 5.78
N ASN A 208 -3.81 14.13 6.98
CA ASN A 208 -4.50 12.85 7.15
C ASN A 208 -5.95 12.92 6.64
N GLU A 209 -6.71 13.94 7.07
CA GLU A 209 -8.09 14.15 6.65
C GLU A 209 -8.23 14.47 5.15
N THR A 210 -7.20 15.06 4.53
CA THR A 210 -7.17 15.28 3.08
C THR A 210 -7.07 13.96 2.31
N ILE A 211 -6.32 12.98 2.83
CA ILE A 211 -6.32 11.61 2.27
C ILE A 211 -7.71 10.99 2.43
N TYR A 212 -8.27 11.05 3.64
CA TYR A 212 -9.56 10.45 3.96
C TYR A 212 -10.66 10.99 3.05
N SER A 213 -10.81 12.30 2.99
CA SER A 213 -11.86 12.96 2.20
C SER A 213 -11.79 12.62 0.72
N SER A 214 -10.59 12.58 0.12
CA SER A 214 -10.43 12.23 -1.30
C SER A 214 -10.77 10.76 -1.59
N GLY A 215 -10.45 9.83 -0.68
CA GLY A 215 -10.80 8.43 -0.83
C GLY A 215 -12.31 8.17 -0.71
N ILE A 216 -12.95 8.80 0.27
CA ILE A 216 -14.43 8.73 0.45
C ILE A 216 -15.14 9.36 -0.74
N ALA A 217 -14.71 10.54 -1.19
CA ALA A 217 -15.29 11.20 -2.35
C ALA A 217 -15.19 10.34 -3.61
N SER A 218 -14.07 9.65 -3.83
CA SER A 218 -13.90 8.71 -4.96
C SER A 218 -14.97 7.61 -4.96
N SER A 219 -15.30 7.09 -3.77
CA SER A 219 -16.32 6.05 -3.63
C SER A 219 -17.74 6.61 -3.75
N TYR A 220 -17.98 7.81 -3.26
CA TYR A 220 -19.28 8.48 -3.36
C TYR A 220 -19.65 8.84 -4.80
N GLU A 221 -18.68 9.32 -5.60
CA GLU A 221 -18.82 9.66 -7.02
C GLU A 221 -18.73 8.44 -7.95
N ALA A 222 -18.76 7.21 -7.40
CA ALA A 222 -18.72 5.99 -8.18
C ALA A 222 -19.91 5.89 -9.14
N LYS A 223 -19.67 5.42 -10.36
CA LYS A 223 -20.68 5.22 -11.38
C LYS A 223 -20.93 3.74 -11.63
N GLN A 224 -22.20 3.39 -11.81
CA GLN A 224 -22.57 2.01 -12.14
C GLN A 224 -22.18 1.71 -13.60
N HIS A 225 -21.43 0.62 -13.78
CA HIS A 225 -21.09 0.06 -15.07
C HIS A 225 -22.16 -0.93 -15.56
N GLU A 226 -22.23 -1.21 -16.85
CA GLU A 226 -23.18 -2.16 -17.47
C GLU A 226 -23.17 -3.55 -16.83
N SER A 227 -22.02 -3.97 -16.26
CA SER A 227 -21.91 -5.23 -15.51
C SER A 227 -22.66 -5.22 -14.17
N GLY A 228 -23.21 -4.08 -13.75
CA GLY A 228 -23.81 -3.86 -12.44
C GLY A 228 -22.83 -3.47 -11.33
N ALA A 229 -21.51 -3.51 -11.58
CA ALA A 229 -20.50 -3.06 -10.64
C ALA A 229 -20.42 -1.52 -10.60
N PHE A 230 -20.11 -0.96 -9.42
CA PHE A 230 -19.81 0.46 -9.28
C PHE A 230 -18.31 0.68 -9.47
N ILE A 231 -17.92 1.60 -10.35
CA ILE A 231 -16.53 1.98 -10.58
C ILE A 231 -16.27 3.32 -9.89
N ASN A 232 -15.29 3.35 -9.01
CA ASN A 232 -14.85 4.55 -8.31
C ASN A 232 -14.46 5.66 -9.29
N ASP A 233 -14.67 6.93 -8.88
CA ASP A 233 -14.18 8.05 -9.67
C ASP A 233 -12.65 7.98 -9.82
N PRO A 234 -12.12 7.88 -11.05
CA PRO A 234 -10.69 7.64 -11.26
C PRO A 234 -9.83 8.86 -10.92
N ILE A 235 -10.33 10.08 -11.04
CA ILE A 235 -9.60 11.30 -10.68
C ILE A 235 -9.40 11.34 -9.17
N LEU A 236 -10.48 11.20 -8.41
CA LEU A 236 -10.44 11.24 -6.95
C LEU A 236 -9.65 10.07 -6.35
N ALA A 237 -9.77 8.86 -6.94
CA ALA A 237 -8.95 7.71 -6.57
C ALA A 237 -7.45 7.97 -6.74
N ASN A 238 -7.06 8.59 -7.87
CA ASN A 238 -5.68 8.96 -8.12
C ASN A 238 -5.20 10.12 -7.25
N ILE A 239 -6.07 11.08 -6.90
CA ILE A 239 -5.76 12.15 -5.93
C ILE A 239 -5.49 11.52 -4.55
N CYS A 240 -6.39 10.66 -4.06
CA CYS A 240 -6.19 9.95 -2.80
C CYS A 240 -4.82 9.24 -2.78
N LYS A 241 -4.55 8.41 -3.78
CA LYS A 241 -3.28 7.69 -3.87
C LYS A 241 -2.08 8.62 -4.01
N HIS A 242 -2.18 9.70 -4.77
CA HIS A 242 -1.09 10.66 -4.94
C HIS A 242 -0.75 11.37 -3.63
N ASN A 243 -1.74 11.74 -2.83
CA ASN A 243 -1.56 12.30 -1.49
C ASN A 243 -0.85 11.29 -0.58
N VAL A 244 -1.24 10.01 -0.63
CA VAL A 244 -0.60 8.93 0.14
C VAL A 244 0.87 8.72 -0.25
N THR A 245 1.32 9.12 -1.44
CA THR A 245 2.74 9.07 -1.80
C THR A 245 3.59 10.17 -1.13
N ARG A 246 2.97 11.14 -0.47
CA ARG A 246 3.63 12.35 0.06
C ARG A 246 3.31 12.61 1.52
N PHE A 247 2.05 12.63 1.90
CA PHE A 247 1.59 13.08 3.20
C PHE A 247 2.05 12.19 4.37
N PRO A 248 2.10 10.85 4.27
CA PRO A 248 2.67 10.02 5.31
C PRO A 248 4.11 10.35 5.68
N TYR A 249 4.92 10.80 4.71
CA TYR A 249 6.30 11.23 4.96
C TYR A 249 6.34 12.52 5.77
N GLU A 250 5.48 13.49 5.47
CA GLU A 250 5.40 14.74 6.23
C GLU A 250 4.81 14.51 7.63
N ILE A 251 3.77 13.69 7.75
CA ILE A 251 3.21 13.29 9.05
C ILE A 251 4.30 12.60 9.90
N SER A 252 5.09 11.70 9.32
CA SER A 252 6.19 11.03 10.01
C SER A 252 7.27 12.01 10.45
N ARG A 253 7.64 12.96 9.59
CA ARG A 253 8.62 14.00 9.92
C ARG A 253 8.15 14.87 11.10
N LEU A 254 6.88 15.26 11.10
CA LEU A 254 6.29 16.04 12.19
C LEU A 254 6.21 15.25 13.49
N ALA A 255 5.87 13.96 13.41
CA ALA A 255 5.86 13.07 14.57
C ALA A 255 7.26 12.90 15.19
N GLN A 256 8.29 12.72 14.36
CA GLN A 256 9.68 12.66 14.83
C GLN A 256 10.13 13.96 15.48
N ASP A 257 9.74 15.11 14.92
CA ASP A 257 10.03 16.42 15.48
C ASP A 257 9.38 16.61 16.87
N LEU A 258 8.12 16.17 17.03
CA LEU A 258 7.41 16.19 18.32
C LEU A 258 7.99 15.17 19.32
N ALA A 259 8.44 14.01 18.86
CA ALA A 259 9.10 13.01 19.68
C ALA A 259 10.47 13.47 20.20
N GLY A 260 11.15 14.29 19.41
CA GLY A 260 12.44 14.88 19.76
C GLY A 260 13.62 13.91 19.69
N GLY A 261 14.79 14.39 20.08
CA GLY A 261 16.06 13.69 19.96
C GLY A 261 16.20 12.41 20.78
N LEU A 262 15.33 12.19 21.76
CA LEU A 262 15.35 10.94 22.55
C LEU A 262 15.15 9.68 21.70
N MET A 263 14.48 9.79 20.57
CA MET A 263 14.34 8.67 19.63
C MET A 263 15.67 8.06 19.15
N VAL A 264 16.74 8.85 19.17
CA VAL A 264 18.08 8.40 18.74
C VAL A 264 18.72 7.43 19.74
N THR A 265 18.29 7.47 21.01
CA THR A 265 18.91 6.74 22.13
C THR A 265 17.87 6.01 22.97
N LEU A 266 16.83 5.45 22.34
CA LEU A 266 15.81 4.71 23.05
C LEU A 266 16.38 3.41 23.63
N PRO A 267 16.18 3.14 24.95
CA PRO A 267 16.65 1.92 25.58
C PRO A 267 15.82 0.71 25.17
N SER A 268 16.42 -0.47 25.34
CA SER A 268 15.74 -1.76 25.19
C SER A 268 15.02 -2.18 26.46
N GLN A 269 14.21 -3.22 26.39
CA GLN A 269 13.62 -3.85 27.57
C GLN A 269 14.71 -4.30 28.57
N ALA A 270 15.76 -4.92 28.07
CA ALA A 270 16.87 -5.40 28.90
C ALA A 270 17.59 -4.28 29.65
N ASP A 271 17.64 -3.06 29.12
CA ASP A 271 18.20 -1.91 29.81
C ASP A 271 17.33 -1.50 31.01
N PHE A 272 16.00 -1.55 30.88
CA PHE A 272 15.08 -1.28 32.01
C PHE A 272 15.14 -2.35 33.08
N GLU A 273 15.34 -3.60 32.73
CA GLU A 273 15.46 -4.74 33.66
C GLU A 273 16.83 -4.85 34.31
N HIS A 274 17.81 -4.12 33.78
CA HIS A 274 19.17 -4.17 34.33
C HIS A 274 19.27 -3.50 35.71
N GLU A 275 19.81 -4.21 36.67
CA GLU A 275 19.85 -3.81 38.09
C GLU A 275 20.44 -2.41 38.34
N THR A 276 21.50 -2.05 37.61
CA THR A 276 22.19 -0.76 37.77
C THR A 276 21.83 0.29 36.75
N ILE A 277 21.29 -0.09 35.59
CA ILE A 277 20.93 0.83 34.48
C ILE A 277 19.47 1.26 34.62
N GLY A 278 18.55 0.33 34.92
CA GLY A 278 17.12 0.62 35.00
C GLY A 278 16.79 1.83 35.92
N PRO A 279 17.29 1.90 37.14
CA PRO A 279 17.04 3.07 38.02
C PRO A 279 17.59 4.40 37.46
N LYS A 280 18.63 4.35 36.61
CA LYS A 280 19.15 5.55 35.92
C LYS A 280 18.24 5.97 34.79
N LEU A 281 17.68 5.02 34.04
CA LEU A 281 16.70 5.30 33.00
C LEU A 281 15.45 5.96 33.58
N ASP A 282 14.91 5.42 34.67
CA ASP A 282 13.77 5.99 35.39
C ASP A 282 14.01 7.44 35.80
N LYS A 283 15.24 7.74 36.24
CA LYS A 283 15.62 9.09 36.64
C LYS A 283 15.80 10.04 35.44
N TYR A 284 16.54 9.62 34.41
CA TYR A 284 17.02 10.54 33.38
C TYR A 284 16.11 10.60 32.14
N LEU A 285 15.26 9.62 31.92
CA LEU A 285 14.26 9.63 30.84
C LEU A 285 12.88 10.08 31.32
N GLN A 286 12.74 10.59 32.53
CA GLN A 286 11.48 11.07 33.08
C GLN A 286 10.93 12.25 32.27
N GLY A 287 9.61 12.19 31.99
CA GLY A 287 8.81 13.32 31.50
C GLY A 287 8.04 13.98 32.64
N LYS A 288 6.73 14.21 32.50
CA LYS A 288 5.86 14.61 33.62
C LYS A 288 5.92 13.58 34.72
N SER A 289 5.93 14.02 35.98
CA SER A 289 5.97 13.13 37.15
C SER A 289 4.76 12.19 37.30
N SER A 290 3.67 12.49 36.61
CA SER A 290 2.46 11.68 36.54
C SER A 290 2.54 10.52 35.54
N VAL A 291 3.61 10.43 34.76
CA VAL A 291 3.79 9.43 33.68
C VAL A 291 5.02 8.58 34.00
N SER A 292 4.90 7.26 33.89
CA SER A 292 6.05 6.37 34.03
C SER A 292 7.03 6.57 32.87
N THR A 293 8.32 6.40 33.16
CA THR A 293 9.39 6.46 32.15
C THR A 293 9.19 5.37 31.10
N GLU A 294 8.72 4.20 31.52
CA GLU A 294 8.45 3.08 30.63
C GLU A 294 7.32 3.40 29.64
N ASP A 295 6.17 3.95 30.10
CA ASP A 295 5.06 4.30 29.20
C ASP A 295 5.47 5.37 28.19
N ARG A 296 6.23 6.36 28.62
CA ARG A 296 6.79 7.36 27.74
C ARG A 296 7.70 6.74 26.69
N THR A 297 8.55 5.79 27.10
CA THR A 297 9.44 5.08 26.17
C THR A 297 8.65 4.21 25.20
N ARG A 298 7.61 3.50 25.66
CA ARG A 298 6.69 2.72 24.79
C ARG A 298 6.10 3.59 23.68
N MET A 299 5.66 4.80 24.02
CA MET A 299 5.07 5.72 23.04
C MET A 299 6.12 6.25 22.04
N LEU A 300 7.32 6.56 22.49
CA LEU A 300 8.44 6.95 21.62
C LEU A 300 8.85 5.80 20.69
N ARG A 301 8.88 4.56 21.20
CA ARG A 301 9.18 3.36 20.39
C ARG A 301 8.09 3.07 19.35
N LEU A 302 6.82 3.40 19.63
CA LEU A 302 5.75 3.31 18.64
C LEU A 302 6.02 4.26 17.47
N ILE A 303 6.36 5.53 17.73
CA ILE A 303 6.70 6.50 16.69
C ILE A 303 7.95 6.03 15.92
N GLU A 304 8.98 5.57 16.62
CA GLU A 304 10.21 5.06 16.00
C GLU A 304 9.90 3.90 15.06
N ASN A 305 9.12 2.91 15.50
CA ASN A 305 8.76 1.76 14.68
C ASN A 305 7.96 2.14 13.42
N MET A 306 7.04 3.11 13.54
CA MET A 306 6.22 3.57 12.41
C MET A 306 6.95 4.53 11.47
N THR A 307 8.08 5.11 11.86
CA THR A 307 8.83 6.08 11.04
C THR A 307 10.19 5.58 10.58
N LEU A 308 10.84 4.68 11.32
CA LEU A 308 12.19 4.17 11.06
C LEU A 308 12.26 2.64 11.06
N GLY A 309 11.36 1.97 11.79
CA GLY A 309 11.37 0.53 11.98
C GLY A 309 10.55 -0.22 10.93
N ARG A 310 10.18 -1.44 11.26
CA ARG A 310 9.47 -2.36 10.37
C ARG A 310 8.13 -1.81 9.86
N ASN A 311 7.35 -1.15 10.72
CA ASN A 311 6.04 -0.63 10.34
C ASN A 311 6.14 0.60 9.42
N ALA A 312 7.29 1.26 9.36
CA ALA A 312 7.56 2.31 8.39
C ALA A 312 7.43 1.82 6.94
N VAL A 313 7.75 0.56 6.66
CA VAL A 313 7.64 -0.03 5.32
C VAL A 313 6.22 0.05 4.80
N GLY A 314 5.23 -0.33 5.61
CA GLY A 314 3.82 -0.30 5.24
C GLY A 314 3.24 1.12 5.17
N TYR A 315 3.69 2.01 6.04
CA TYR A 315 3.18 3.39 6.08
C TYR A 315 3.85 4.32 5.06
N LEU A 316 5.13 4.11 4.76
CA LEU A 316 5.92 4.99 3.88
C LEU A 316 6.20 4.37 2.50
N THR A 317 7.11 3.40 2.42
CA THR A 317 7.59 2.88 1.13
C THR A 317 6.53 2.12 0.35
N GLU A 318 5.76 1.26 1.00
CA GLU A 318 4.62 0.57 0.39
C GLU A 318 3.56 1.59 -0.04
N SER A 319 3.25 2.57 0.81
CA SER A 319 2.33 3.65 0.49
C SER A 319 2.76 4.46 -0.74
N MET A 320 4.05 4.61 -0.97
CA MET A 320 4.56 5.30 -2.17
C MET A 320 4.37 4.44 -3.43
N HIS A 321 4.68 3.16 -3.38
CA HIS A 321 4.83 2.32 -4.58
C HIS A 321 3.65 1.38 -4.86
N GLY A 322 2.88 0.97 -3.86
CA GLY A 322 1.72 0.12 -4.04
C GLY A 322 0.66 0.76 -4.94
N ALA A 323 -0.08 0.01 -5.71
CA ALA A 323 -1.01 0.47 -6.74
C ALA A 323 -0.36 1.40 -7.81
N GLY A 324 0.94 1.27 -8.01
CA GLY A 324 1.72 2.04 -8.98
C GLY A 324 2.50 3.20 -8.38
N SER A 325 3.58 3.60 -9.08
CA SER A 325 4.45 4.70 -8.69
C SER A 325 3.74 6.07 -8.72
N PRO A 326 4.29 7.11 -8.07
CA PRO A 326 3.74 8.49 -8.18
C PRO A 326 3.54 8.96 -9.61
N GLN A 327 4.41 8.56 -10.54
CA GLN A 327 4.27 8.91 -11.96
C GLN A 327 3.04 8.24 -12.59
N ALA A 328 2.68 7.04 -12.18
CA ALA A 328 1.49 6.35 -12.70
C ALA A 328 0.19 7.11 -12.34
N GLN A 329 0.10 7.68 -11.14
CA GLN A 329 -1.05 8.51 -10.77
C GLN A 329 -1.10 9.80 -11.59
N ARG A 330 0.05 10.46 -11.82
CA ARG A 330 0.10 11.69 -12.64
C ARG A 330 -0.33 11.45 -14.08
N ILE A 331 0.12 10.35 -14.68
CA ILE A 331 -0.30 9.96 -16.03
C ILE A 331 -1.81 9.74 -16.08
N GLN A 332 -2.37 9.06 -15.09
CA GLN A 332 -3.81 8.82 -15.06
C GLN A 332 -4.60 10.12 -14.83
N LEU A 333 -4.17 10.99 -13.92
CA LEU A 333 -4.78 12.30 -13.73
C LEU A 333 -4.79 13.14 -15.00
N LEU A 334 -3.69 13.11 -15.77
CA LEU A 334 -3.62 13.80 -17.05
C LEU A 334 -4.63 13.25 -18.06
N ARG A 335 -4.80 11.93 -18.12
CA ARG A 335 -5.73 11.25 -19.05
C ARG A 335 -7.19 11.48 -18.72
N GLU A 336 -7.53 11.44 -17.44
CA GLU A 336 -8.92 11.53 -16.96
C GLU A 336 -9.41 12.97 -16.83
N THR A 337 -8.50 13.96 -16.78
CA THR A 337 -8.89 15.34 -16.63
C THR A 337 -9.34 15.93 -17.97
N ASP A 338 -10.60 16.36 -18.04
CA ASP A 338 -11.13 17.12 -19.17
C ASP A 338 -10.62 18.57 -19.11
N PHE A 339 -9.42 18.78 -19.70
CA PHE A 339 -8.83 20.11 -19.81
C PHE A 339 -9.59 20.99 -20.78
N GLY A 340 -10.25 20.44 -21.85
CA GLY A 340 -11.05 21.17 -22.80
C GLY A 340 -12.23 21.87 -22.13
N LYS A 341 -12.98 21.15 -21.28
CA LYS A 341 -14.06 21.73 -20.48
C LYS A 341 -13.57 22.84 -19.55
N LYS A 342 -12.41 22.67 -18.90
CA LYS A 342 -11.82 23.69 -18.03
C LYS A 342 -11.39 24.93 -18.81
N GLN A 343 -10.77 24.74 -19.96
CA GLN A 343 -10.37 25.84 -20.85
C GLN A 343 -11.58 26.60 -21.38
N SER A 344 -12.64 25.92 -21.82
CA SER A 344 -13.86 26.55 -22.30
C SER A 344 -14.52 27.41 -21.23
N LEU A 345 -14.55 26.92 -19.96
CA LEU A 345 -15.03 27.70 -18.83
C LEU A 345 -14.20 28.97 -18.61
N ALA A 346 -12.86 28.86 -18.60
CA ALA A 346 -11.96 29.99 -18.40
C ALA A 346 -12.08 31.02 -19.54
N ARG A 347 -12.10 30.57 -20.80
CA ARG A 347 -12.28 31.44 -21.97
C ARG A 347 -13.58 32.22 -21.90
N ARG A 348 -14.68 31.56 -21.55
CA ARG A 348 -15.99 32.22 -21.36
C ARG A 348 -15.93 33.32 -20.31
N LEU A 349 -15.30 33.04 -19.14
CA LEU A 349 -15.18 34.03 -18.06
C LEU A 349 -14.25 35.18 -18.44
N ALA A 350 -13.25 34.94 -19.27
CA ALA A 350 -12.34 35.96 -19.79
C ALA A 350 -12.92 36.77 -20.96
N GLY A 351 -14.17 36.52 -21.37
CA GLY A 351 -14.81 37.19 -22.50
C GLY A 351 -14.28 36.79 -23.86
N ILE A 352 -13.57 35.69 -23.96
CA ILE A 352 -13.09 35.13 -25.24
C ILE A 352 -14.26 34.40 -25.91
N ILE A 353 -14.76 34.94 -27.01
CA ILE A 353 -15.82 34.34 -27.78
C ILE A 353 -15.25 33.12 -28.52
N ALA A 354 -15.89 31.95 -28.34
CA ALA A 354 -15.52 30.75 -29.10
C ALA A 354 -15.68 31.05 -30.61
N THR A 355 -14.61 30.85 -31.36
CA THR A 355 -14.69 30.80 -32.81
C THR A 355 -15.25 29.44 -33.25
N ASP A 356 -16.06 29.37 -34.31
CA ASP A 356 -16.77 28.15 -34.77
C ASP A 356 -15.89 26.89 -35.05
N HIS A 357 -14.59 26.96 -34.76
CA HIS A 357 -13.65 25.85 -34.84
C HIS A 357 -13.52 25.02 -33.54
N ASP A 358 -14.13 25.42 -32.43
CA ASP A 358 -14.02 24.74 -31.14
C ASP A 358 -15.13 23.68 -30.90
N THR A 359 -15.94 23.36 -31.91
CA THR A 359 -17.12 22.44 -31.82
C THR A 359 -16.96 21.17 -32.67
N GLN A 360 -15.76 20.69 -32.91
CA GLN A 360 -15.54 19.36 -33.54
C GLN A 360 -14.87 18.38 -32.57
#